data_c0b85456ad9d01dabd00f20cef978620
#
_entry.id   c0b85456ad9d01dabd00f20cef978620
#
_cell.length_a   1.000
_cell.length_b   1.000
_cell.length_c   1.000
_cell.angle_alpha   90.00
_cell.angle_beta   90.00
_cell.angle_gamma   90.00
#
_symmetry.space_group_name_H-M   'P 1'
#
loop_
_entity.id
_entity.type
_entity.pdbx_description
1 polymer ?
#
loop_
_entity_poly.entity_id
_entity_poly.type
_entity_poly.pdbx_seq_one_letter_code
_entity_poly.pdbx_strand_id
1 'polypeptide(L)'
;MLINISCAKCIGIKAVPVRVEVDIATGIGIHLVGLADAAVKESLLRTITALQSMGFRIPGKKIVINLAPADMHKKGSGYDVPIALGIIAASGQRDLPLLGKYMIMGELGLD
;
A
#
# COMPACT_ATOMS: atom_id res chain seq x y z
N MET A 1 0.90 -11.55 -8.41
CA MET A 1 2.22 -10.89 -8.62
C MET A 1 2.58 -10.12 -7.36
N LEU A 2 3.81 -10.24 -6.92
CA LEU A 2 4.33 -9.52 -5.75
C LEU A 2 5.04 -8.24 -6.21
N ILE A 3 4.64 -7.12 -5.62
CA ILE A 3 5.24 -5.80 -5.87
C ILE A 3 5.78 -5.26 -4.56
N ASN A 4 7.00 -4.73 -4.61
CA ASN A 4 7.65 -4.06 -3.48
C ASN A 4 7.77 -2.58 -3.75
N ILE A 5 7.34 -1.75 -2.80
CA ILE A 5 7.42 -0.31 -2.90
C ILE A 5 8.16 0.22 -1.67
N SER A 6 9.16 1.05 -1.89
CA SER A 6 9.88 1.71 -0.82
C SER A 6 9.10 2.91 -0.32
N CYS A 7 8.93 2.97 1.00
CA CYS A 7 8.28 4.05 1.71
C CYS A 7 9.14 4.43 2.92
N ALA A 8 8.75 5.42 3.69
CA ALA A 8 9.46 5.79 4.89
C ALA A 8 8.49 6.17 6.01
N LYS A 9 8.94 5.94 7.24
CA LYS A 9 8.30 6.40 8.45
C LYS A 9 9.19 7.46 9.08
N CYS A 10 8.60 8.59 9.46
CA CYS A 10 9.33 9.65 10.16
C CYS A 10 9.28 9.41 11.66
N ILE A 11 10.46 9.41 12.30
CA ILE A 11 10.62 9.35 13.74
C ILE A 11 11.48 10.57 14.14
N GLY A 12 10.84 11.62 14.67
CA GLY A 12 11.50 12.88 14.88
C GLY A 12 12.00 13.45 13.56
N ILE A 13 13.30 13.69 13.46
CA ILE A 13 13.96 14.18 12.24
C ILE A 13 14.50 13.04 11.36
N LYS A 14 14.33 11.79 11.78
CA LYS A 14 14.84 10.63 11.03
C LYS A 14 13.74 10.04 10.17
N ALA A 15 14.12 9.61 8.97
CA ALA A 15 13.30 8.78 8.11
C ALA A 15 13.77 7.33 8.22
N VAL A 16 12.85 6.43 8.56
CA VAL A 16 13.13 5.00 8.68
C VAL A 16 12.49 4.29 7.51
N PRO A 17 13.25 3.48 6.74
CA PRO A 17 12.68 2.76 5.61
C PRO A 17 11.57 1.80 6.02
N VAL A 18 10.49 1.82 5.23
CA VAL A 18 9.39 0.87 5.31
C VAL A 18 9.19 0.33 3.90
N ARG A 19 9.04 -0.97 3.78
CA ARG A 19 8.71 -1.58 2.50
C ARG A 19 7.23 -1.97 2.49
N VAL A 20 6.52 -1.51 1.49
CA VAL A 20 5.13 -1.89 1.24
C VAL A 20 5.16 -3.01 0.20
N GLU A 21 4.74 -4.19 0.61
CA GLU A 21 4.71 -5.38 -0.23
C GLU A 21 3.25 -5.71 -0.53
N VAL A 22 2.89 -5.78 -1.81
CA VAL A 22 1.54 -6.12 -2.24
C VAL A 22 1.59 -7.37 -3.10
N ASP A 23 0.87 -8.39 -2.69
CA ASP A 23 0.73 -9.62 -3.44
C ASP A 23 -0.73 -9.90 -3.76
N ILE A 24 -1.01 -10.26 -5.00
CA ILE A 24 -2.33 -10.64 -5.47
C ILE A 24 -2.25 -12.07 -6.02
N ALA A 25 -3.00 -12.97 -5.42
CA ALA A 25 -2.95 -14.40 -5.74
C ALA A 25 -4.35 -15.01 -5.67
N THR A 26 -4.45 -16.30 -5.95
CA THR A 26 -5.70 -17.05 -5.84
C THR A 26 -6.21 -17.05 -4.40
N GLY A 27 -7.48 -16.75 -4.23
CA GLY A 27 -8.13 -16.66 -2.93
C GLY A 27 -9.05 -15.47 -2.85
N ILE A 28 -9.47 -15.10 -1.65
CA ILE A 28 -10.37 -13.97 -1.43
C ILE A 28 -9.93 -13.14 -0.22
N GLY A 29 -10.34 -11.89 -0.23
CA GLY A 29 -10.15 -10.97 0.89
C GLY A 29 -8.90 -10.12 0.78
N ILE A 30 -8.93 -9.01 1.50
CA ILE A 30 -7.82 -8.06 1.58
C ILE A 30 -7.28 -8.14 3.00
N HIS A 31 -5.98 -8.39 3.11
CA HIS A 31 -5.31 -8.61 4.39
C HIS A 31 -4.18 -7.61 4.55
N LEU A 32 -4.18 -6.88 5.65
CA LEU A 32 -3.14 -5.91 6.00
C LEU A 32 -2.37 -6.43 7.20
N VAL A 33 -1.07 -6.62 7.03
CA VAL A 33 -0.19 -7.13 8.09
C VAL A 33 1.03 -6.22 8.28
N GLY A 34 1.68 -6.30 9.41
CA GLY A 34 2.90 -5.54 9.70
C GLY A 34 2.73 -4.47 10.78
N LEU A 35 2.01 -4.76 11.85
CA LEU A 35 1.81 -3.85 12.98
C LEU A 35 1.22 -2.49 12.57
N ALA A 36 0.20 -2.53 11.72
CA ALA A 36 -0.53 -1.33 11.31
C ALA A 36 -1.45 -0.86 12.43
N ASP A 37 -1.44 0.44 12.72
CA ASP A 37 -2.37 1.03 13.68
C ASP A 37 -3.76 1.24 13.04
N ALA A 38 -4.71 1.78 13.83
CA ALA A 38 -6.07 2.03 13.35
C ALA A 38 -6.08 3.01 12.17
N ALA A 39 -5.22 4.03 12.17
CA ALA A 39 -5.15 5.00 11.09
C ALA A 39 -4.68 4.37 9.78
N VAL A 40 -3.72 3.44 9.84
CA VAL A 40 -3.26 2.70 8.66
C VAL A 40 -4.34 1.75 8.15
N LYS A 41 -5.11 1.14 9.05
CA LYS A 41 -6.26 0.29 8.67
C LYS A 41 -7.36 1.09 7.99
N GLU A 42 -7.66 2.29 8.48
CA GLU A 42 -8.60 3.21 7.83
C GLU A 42 -8.10 3.64 6.46
N SER A 43 -6.79 3.85 6.34
CA SER A 43 -6.12 4.15 5.09
C SER A 43 -6.46 3.14 3.98
N LEU A 44 -6.56 1.87 4.33
CA LEU A 44 -6.90 0.82 3.36
C LEU A 44 -8.27 1.06 2.73
N LEU A 45 -9.28 1.35 3.54
CA LEU A 45 -10.63 1.63 3.03
C LEU A 45 -10.64 2.89 2.15
N ARG A 46 -9.97 3.95 2.57
CA ARG A 46 -9.83 5.18 1.79
C ARG A 46 -9.13 4.92 0.46
N THR A 47 -8.05 4.15 0.46
CA THR A 47 -7.29 3.80 -0.73
C THR A 47 -8.14 3.01 -1.72
N ILE A 48 -8.85 1.99 -1.25
CA ILE A 48 -9.73 1.19 -2.10
C ILE A 48 -10.84 2.06 -2.71
N THR A 49 -11.46 2.91 -1.91
CA THR A 49 -12.53 3.79 -2.37
C THR A 49 -12.00 4.79 -3.41
N ALA A 50 -10.83 5.37 -3.16
CA ALA A 50 -10.20 6.30 -4.10
C ALA A 50 -9.88 5.62 -5.43
N LEU A 51 -9.32 4.42 -5.41
CA LEU A 51 -9.02 3.66 -6.62
C LEU A 51 -10.28 3.39 -7.44
N GLN A 52 -11.35 2.97 -6.79
CA GLN A 52 -12.63 2.70 -7.46
C GLN A 52 -13.21 3.97 -8.06
N SER A 53 -13.12 5.10 -7.37
CA SER A 53 -13.62 6.37 -7.90
C SER A 53 -12.81 6.88 -9.09
N MET A 54 -11.56 6.46 -9.23
CA MET A 54 -10.71 6.79 -10.38
C MET A 54 -10.84 5.78 -11.53
N GLY A 55 -11.73 4.81 -11.42
CA GLY A 55 -11.97 3.82 -12.47
C GLY A 55 -11.09 2.57 -12.40
N PHE A 56 -10.26 2.42 -11.38
CA PHE A 56 -9.52 1.17 -11.17
C PHE A 56 -10.41 0.11 -10.53
N ARG A 57 -10.10 -1.14 -10.82
CA ARG A 57 -10.82 -2.28 -10.24
C ARG A 57 -10.03 -2.87 -9.10
N ILE A 58 -10.75 -3.30 -8.05
CA ILE A 58 -10.15 -4.10 -6.99
C ILE A 58 -10.39 -5.57 -7.36
N PRO A 59 -9.33 -6.36 -7.62
CA PRO A 59 -9.50 -7.74 -8.05
C PRO A 59 -10.24 -8.58 -7.02
N GLY A 60 -11.11 -9.46 -7.48
CA GLY A 60 -11.79 -10.46 -6.65
C GLY A 60 -10.87 -11.63 -6.30
N LYS A 61 -9.67 -11.33 -5.83
CA LYS A 61 -8.62 -12.28 -5.48
C LYS A 61 -8.13 -11.99 -4.06
N LYS A 62 -7.25 -12.83 -3.55
CA LYS A 62 -6.59 -12.58 -2.28
C LYS A 62 -5.53 -11.50 -2.45
N ILE A 63 -5.69 -10.40 -1.74
CA ILE A 63 -4.73 -9.30 -1.73
C ILE A 63 -4.09 -9.26 -0.35
N VAL A 64 -2.78 -9.41 -0.29
CA VAL A 64 -2.02 -9.28 0.95
C VAL A 64 -1.14 -8.05 0.85
N ILE A 65 -1.28 -7.16 1.82
CA ILE A 65 -0.47 -5.96 1.95
C ILE A 65 0.36 -6.12 3.22
N ASN A 66 1.66 -6.24 3.07
CA ASN A 66 2.58 -6.37 4.19
C ASN A 66 3.44 -5.12 4.31
N LEU A 67 3.45 -4.53 5.50
CA LEU A 67 4.29 -3.39 5.82
C LEU A 67 5.51 -3.89 6.60
N ALA A 68 6.65 -3.94 5.94
CA ALA A 68 7.89 -4.45 6.52
C ALA A 68 8.77 -3.30 7.02
N PRO A 69 9.52 -3.47 8.09
CA PRO A 69 9.71 -4.70 8.87
C PRO A 69 8.53 -5.00 9.80
N ALA A 70 8.33 -6.27 10.10
CA ALA A 70 7.17 -6.75 10.87
C ALA A 70 7.19 -6.36 12.35
N ASP A 71 8.36 -6.05 12.88
CA ASP A 71 8.56 -5.71 14.30
C ASP A 71 8.47 -4.21 14.61
N MET A 72 8.16 -3.39 13.61
CA MET A 72 8.04 -1.94 13.75
C MET A 72 6.58 -1.52 13.54
N HIS A 73 6.02 -0.76 14.49
CA HIS A 73 4.69 -0.19 14.35
C HIS A 73 4.64 0.86 13.24
N LYS A 74 3.59 0.83 12.42
CA LYS A 74 3.34 1.79 11.36
C LYS A 74 2.13 2.64 11.73
N LYS A 75 2.26 3.96 11.56
CA LYS A 75 1.27 4.96 11.96
C LYS A 75 0.98 5.91 10.82
N GLY A 76 -0.21 6.48 10.82
CA GLY A 76 -0.59 7.58 9.95
C GLY A 76 -1.07 7.14 8.56
N SER A 77 -1.17 8.11 7.68
CA SER A 77 -1.79 8.00 6.36
C SER A 77 -0.81 7.98 5.19
N GLY A 78 0.48 8.08 5.48
CA GLY A 78 1.52 8.17 4.44
C GLY A 78 1.67 6.91 3.58
N TYR A 79 1.02 5.82 3.93
CA TYR A 79 1.07 4.56 3.19
C TYR A 79 0.00 4.44 2.11
N ASP A 80 -0.95 5.38 2.02
CA ASP A 80 -2.05 5.34 1.05
C ASP A 80 -1.55 5.21 -0.39
N VAL A 81 -0.66 6.09 -0.81
CA VAL A 81 -0.16 6.12 -2.19
C VAL A 81 0.66 4.87 -2.52
N PRO A 82 1.62 4.43 -1.68
CA PRO A 82 2.32 3.17 -1.94
C PRO A 82 1.39 1.96 -2.03
N ILE A 83 0.38 1.86 -1.17
CA ILE A 83 -0.58 0.76 -1.22
C ILE A 83 -1.38 0.82 -2.53
N ALA A 84 -1.85 2.00 -2.92
CA ALA A 84 -2.61 2.18 -4.16
C ALA A 84 -1.79 1.78 -5.38
N LEU A 85 -0.56 2.26 -5.48
CA LEU A 85 0.33 1.93 -6.59
C LEU A 85 0.68 0.43 -6.60
N GLY A 86 0.85 -0.17 -5.43
CA GLY A 86 1.08 -1.60 -5.29
C GLY A 86 -0.08 -2.43 -5.83
N ILE A 87 -1.31 -2.06 -5.51
CA ILE A 87 -2.51 -2.74 -6.02
C ILE A 87 -2.61 -2.58 -7.54
N ILE A 88 -2.40 -1.38 -8.07
CA ILE A 88 -2.45 -1.12 -9.51
C ILE A 88 -1.42 -1.97 -10.25
N ALA A 89 -0.18 -1.98 -9.77
CA ALA A 89 0.91 -2.72 -10.41
C ALA A 89 0.74 -4.23 -10.26
N ALA A 90 0.41 -4.71 -9.06
CA ALA A 90 0.26 -6.15 -8.79
C ALA A 90 -0.92 -6.77 -9.52
N SER A 91 -1.97 -5.99 -9.78
CA SER A 91 -3.14 -6.43 -10.56
C SER A 91 -2.92 -6.34 -12.07
N GLY A 92 -1.84 -5.73 -12.53
CA GLY A 92 -1.53 -5.58 -13.95
C GLY A 92 -2.36 -4.52 -14.67
N GLN A 93 -3.09 -3.66 -13.95
CA GLN A 93 -3.94 -2.64 -14.58
C GLN A 93 -3.13 -1.53 -15.23
N ARG A 94 -1.94 -1.25 -14.71
CA ARG A 94 -0.96 -0.34 -15.30
C ARG A 94 0.43 -0.92 -15.13
N ASP A 95 1.30 -0.66 -16.10
CA ASP A 95 2.71 -0.96 -15.99
C ASP A 95 3.42 0.26 -15.38
N LEU A 96 4.13 0.03 -14.28
CA LEU A 96 4.85 1.08 -13.55
C LEU A 96 6.33 0.70 -13.43
N PRO A 97 7.09 0.78 -14.55
CA PRO A 97 8.43 0.19 -14.59
C PRO A 97 9.46 0.90 -13.70
N LEU A 98 9.21 2.15 -13.31
CA LEU A 98 10.12 2.91 -12.46
C LEU A 98 9.76 2.85 -10.98
N LEU A 99 8.74 2.09 -10.61
CA LEU A 99 8.21 2.07 -9.26
C LEU A 99 9.27 1.72 -8.20
N GLY A 100 10.17 0.79 -8.53
CA GLY A 100 11.24 0.37 -7.62
C GLY A 100 12.38 1.36 -7.45
N LYS A 101 12.39 2.46 -8.21
CA LYS A 101 13.47 3.46 -8.19
C LYS A 101 13.19 4.64 -7.27
N TYR A 102 12.00 4.73 -6.70
CA TYR A 102 11.58 5.88 -5.90
C TYR A 102 11.14 5.44 -4.52
N MET A 103 11.32 6.34 -3.57
CA MET A 103 10.68 6.25 -2.27
C MET A 103 9.36 7.02 -2.37
N ILE A 104 8.25 6.35 -2.04
CA ILE A 104 6.91 6.85 -2.32
C ILE A 104 6.12 6.92 -1.01
N MET A 105 5.51 8.06 -0.76
CA MET A 105 4.63 8.24 0.39
C MET A 105 3.58 9.29 0.05
N GLY A 106 2.44 9.21 0.68
CA GLY A 106 1.38 10.21 0.49
C GLY A 106 0.02 9.70 0.95
N GLU A 107 -0.88 10.65 1.16
CA GLU A 107 -2.26 10.39 1.53
C GLU A 107 -3.17 10.61 0.34
N LEU A 108 -4.22 9.79 0.22
CA LEU A 108 -5.24 9.94 -0.80
C LEU A 108 -6.50 10.60 -0.22
N GLY A 109 -7.17 11.37 -1.06
CA GLY A 109 -8.51 11.87 -0.81
C GLY A 109 -9.52 11.20 -1.73
N LEU A 110 -10.80 11.45 -1.50
CA LEU A 110 -11.88 10.91 -2.33
C LEU A 110 -12.37 11.90 -3.39
N ASP A 111 -11.92 13.11 -3.34
CA ASP A 111 -12.32 14.21 -4.24
C ASP A 111 -11.30 14.50 -5.35
#